data_c403b18774e22d153f583c18b46fdd7a
#
_entry.id   c403b18774e22d153f583c18b46fdd7a
#
_cell.length_a   1.000
_cell.length_b   1.000
_cell.length_c   1.000
_cell.angle_alpha   90.00
_cell.angle_beta   90.00
_cell.angle_gamma   90.00
#
_symmetry.space_group_name_H-M   'P 1'
#
loop_
_entity.id
_entity.type
_entity.pdbx_description
1 polymer ?
#
loop_
_entity_poly.entity_id
_entity_poly.type
_entity_poly.pdbx_seq_one_letter_code
_entity_poly.pdbx_strand_id
1 'polypeptide(L)'
;MKYDLQSHLNKVYATYPEAKRLPIIGITTNFTERDATLRDVYYKQVVTAGGIPILIPPVADKDVLVNTLSHLDGLLLTGGADINPLWIGEEPSTHLHGINAERDQAELMLTRLAFNRQIPMLGICRGIQTLAAALGGSVQQDIYEEYIRTDATVEKKLAKDKTITTFHAATIKHSQDAERSERTHSVTINKSSILYALYKEERIYVNSFHHQAVKTPGKRFRVTAVAPDGVIEAMESTEFKPIMGVQWHPECLGEDGGKLFLWLVTQANNFYIAKQLHKRVLTLDTHCDTPMFFPQGVRFDQRDPRILYDLHKMTEGHQDAVTMAAYLPQPKIGESFSSKIDVAGLKHYNPTLSKALDHLSPAVYADLIFDKIEEIVKQNQRYISIARTPSDLYEDKRKGRKSIMFAIENGLALEHKIENIKHFAQRGVVYITLCHNGDNDICDSARGCNTHGGVSKFGEEVIREMNRNGIMVDLSHGGEKSFYDALDISSQPIVCSHSNSKALCDVPRNLTDDQMRALAKKGGVAHITMYHGFLKKDGEATIMDAIAHLEHAIDIMGIDHVGIGTDFDGDGTIRGLADASEMINFTLQLLRRKYSERDIEKIWGGNWLRVMARVQSVR
;
A
#
# COMPACT_ATOMS: atom_id res chain seq x y z
N MET A 1 -22.18 -49.18 -3.12
CA MET A 1 -20.90 -49.86 -2.74
C MET A 1 -19.90 -48.83 -2.27
N LYS A 2 -19.17 -49.13 -1.19
CA LYS A 2 -18.23 -48.20 -0.57
C LYS A 2 -16.98 -47.88 -1.42
N TYR A 3 -16.69 -48.70 -2.41
CA TYR A 3 -15.52 -48.63 -3.28
C TYR A 3 -15.87 -48.43 -4.76
N ASP A 4 -17.00 -47.82 -5.06
CA ASP A 4 -17.42 -47.54 -6.44
C ASP A 4 -16.94 -46.13 -6.83
N LEU A 5 -15.79 -46.05 -7.49
CA LEU A 5 -15.20 -44.81 -7.96
C LEU A 5 -16.12 -44.03 -8.92
N GLN A 6 -16.85 -44.77 -9.80
CA GLN A 6 -17.76 -44.12 -10.76
C GLN A 6 -18.91 -43.40 -10.05
N SER A 7 -19.46 -43.98 -8.98
CA SER A 7 -20.48 -43.32 -8.16
C SER A 7 -19.95 -42.02 -7.49
N HIS A 8 -18.68 -41.98 -7.08
CA HIS A 8 -18.07 -40.81 -6.53
C HIS A 8 -17.80 -39.73 -7.61
N LEU A 9 -17.31 -40.13 -8.79
CA LEU A 9 -17.10 -39.24 -9.92
C LEU A 9 -18.42 -38.61 -10.42
N ASN A 10 -19.50 -39.40 -10.48
CA ASN A 10 -20.81 -38.90 -10.86
C ASN A 10 -21.33 -37.78 -9.94
N LYS A 11 -20.94 -37.76 -8.65
CA LYS A 11 -21.27 -36.66 -7.74
C LYS A 11 -20.51 -35.38 -8.08
N VAL A 12 -19.26 -35.49 -8.55
CA VAL A 12 -18.48 -34.34 -9.00
C VAL A 12 -19.13 -33.71 -10.23
N TYR A 13 -19.57 -34.51 -11.18
CA TYR A 13 -20.17 -34.06 -12.45
C TYR A 13 -21.68 -33.81 -12.40
N ALA A 14 -22.32 -33.95 -11.23
CA ALA A 14 -23.76 -33.79 -11.08
C ALA A 14 -24.27 -32.36 -11.37
N THR A 15 -23.42 -31.38 -11.26
CA THR A 15 -23.74 -29.97 -11.51
C THR A 15 -22.61 -29.26 -12.24
N TYR A 16 -22.93 -28.19 -12.98
CA TYR A 16 -21.94 -27.29 -13.57
C TYR A 16 -22.11 -25.89 -12.98
N PRO A 17 -21.02 -25.21 -12.59
CA PRO A 17 -19.65 -25.72 -12.54
C PRO A 17 -19.46 -26.82 -11.49
N GLU A 18 -18.49 -27.70 -11.71
CA GLU A 18 -18.20 -28.84 -10.85
C GLU A 18 -17.78 -28.45 -9.43
N ALA A 19 -17.14 -27.32 -9.27
CA ALA A 19 -16.72 -26.76 -7.99
C ALA A 19 -16.89 -25.25 -7.93
N LYS A 20 -17.24 -24.74 -6.76
CA LYS A 20 -17.16 -23.29 -6.46
C LYS A 20 -15.70 -22.91 -6.23
N ARG A 21 -15.31 -21.72 -6.72
CA ARG A 21 -14.02 -21.15 -6.36
C ARG A 21 -14.00 -20.78 -4.87
N LEU A 22 -13.07 -21.35 -4.15
CA LEU A 22 -12.81 -21.04 -2.74
C LEU A 22 -11.42 -20.37 -2.60
N PRO A 23 -11.19 -19.54 -1.56
CA PRO A 23 -9.88 -18.93 -1.32
C PRO A 23 -8.84 -19.98 -0.93
N ILE A 24 -7.61 -19.79 -1.41
CA ILE A 24 -6.47 -20.67 -1.18
C ILE A 24 -5.70 -20.17 0.04
N ILE A 25 -5.60 -21.01 1.07
CA ILE A 25 -4.88 -20.75 2.30
C ILE A 25 -3.60 -21.57 2.34
N GLY A 26 -2.47 -20.92 2.26
CA GLY A 26 -1.18 -21.56 2.50
C GLY A 26 -1.01 -21.85 3.99
N ILE A 27 -0.57 -23.04 4.34
CA ILE A 27 -0.34 -23.48 5.72
C ILE A 27 1.11 -23.90 5.86
N THR A 28 1.86 -23.23 6.74
CA THR A 28 3.25 -23.61 7.00
C THR A 28 3.34 -24.94 7.75
N THR A 29 4.36 -25.73 7.43
CA THR A 29 4.55 -27.06 8.02
C THR A 29 5.73 -27.07 9.02
N ASN A 30 5.69 -27.98 9.98
CA ASN A 30 6.86 -28.33 10.76
C ASN A 30 7.85 -29.12 9.88
N PHE A 31 9.10 -29.09 10.27
CA PHE A 31 10.14 -29.92 9.68
C PHE A 31 10.80 -30.73 10.80
N THR A 32 10.69 -32.03 10.74
CA THR A 32 11.27 -32.96 11.70
C THR A 32 12.11 -33.98 10.97
N GLU A 33 13.37 -34.12 11.32
CA GLU A 33 14.34 -34.99 10.68
C GLU A 33 14.47 -34.73 9.17
N ARG A 34 13.58 -35.29 8.35
CA ARG A 34 13.53 -35.14 6.88
C ARG A 34 12.11 -34.95 6.35
N ASP A 35 11.13 -34.85 7.25
CA ASP A 35 9.72 -34.80 6.88
C ASP A 35 9.10 -33.43 7.18
N ALA A 36 8.38 -32.89 6.20
CA ALA A 36 7.48 -31.78 6.42
C ALA A 36 6.16 -32.31 7.01
N THR A 37 5.84 -31.95 8.25
CA THR A 37 4.71 -32.51 8.99
C THR A 37 3.70 -31.42 9.40
N LEU A 38 2.42 -31.79 9.46
CA LEU A 38 1.35 -30.92 9.95
C LEU A 38 0.28 -31.76 10.65
N ARG A 39 -0.23 -31.25 11.78
CA ARG A 39 -1.41 -31.84 12.43
C ARG A 39 -2.64 -31.58 11.57
N ASP A 40 -3.47 -32.61 11.41
CA ASP A 40 -4.68 -32.58 10.58
C ASP A 40 -5.71 -31.52 11.00
N VAL A 41 -5.76 -31.17 12.28
CA VAL A 41 -6.67 -30.16 12.83
C VAL A 41 -6.54 -28.79 12.14
N TYR A 42 -5.34 -28.38 11.70
CA TYR A 42 -5.14 -27.11 11.01
C TYR A 42 -5.86 -27.07 9.65
N TYR A 43 -5.57 -28.04 8.77
CA TYR A 43 -6.20 -28.05 7.45
C TYR A 43 -7.69 -28.40 7.50
N LYS A 44 -8.13 -29.19 8.48
CA LYS A 44 -9.56 -29.46 8.69
C LYS A 44 -10.33 -28.20 9.06
N GLN A 45 -9.78 -27.35 9.93
CA GLN A 45 -10.39 -26.05 10.27
C GLN A 45 -10.47 -25.12 9.06
N VAL A 46 -9.43 -25.06 8.22
CA VAL A 46 -9.47 -24.29 6.97
C VAL A 46 -10.58 -24.80 6.04
N VAL A 47 -10.72 -26.11 5.86
CA VAL A 47 -11.79 -26.71 5.04
C VAL A 47 -13.17 -26.41 5.64
N THR A 48 -13.35 -26.56 6.95
CA THR A 48 -14.60 -26.24 7.64
C THR A 48 -14.98 -24.76 7.48
N ALA A 49 -14.01 -23.88 7.47
CA ALA A 49 -14.20 -22.45 7.22
C ALA A 49 -14.47 -22.10 5.73
N GLY A 50 -14.40 -23.06 4.80
CA GLY A 50 -14.64 -22.87 3.37
C GLY A 50 -13.42 -22.44 2.57
N GLY A 51 -12.21 -22.73 3.05
CA GLY A 51 -10.94 -22.48 2.33
C GLY A 51 -10.35 -23.75 1.73
N ILE A 52 -9.42 -23.58 0.78
CA ILE A 52 -8.60 -24.65 0.20
C ILE A 52 -7.25 -24.64 0.92
N PRO A 53 -6.91 -25.65 1.72
CA PRO A 53 -5.59 -25.73 2.36
C PRO A 53 -4.51 -26.19 1.39
N ILE A 54 -3.39 -25.46 1.32
CA ILE A 54 -2.18 -25.87 0.62
C ILE A 54 -1.02 -25.90 1.61
N LEU A 55 -0.37 -27.03 1.75
CA LEU A 55 0.76 -27.19 2.65
C LEU A 55 2.01 -26.59 2.02
N ILE A 56 2.72 -25.75 2.77
CA ILE A 56 3.95 -25.08 2.33
C ILE A 56 5.13 -25.74 3.05
N PRO A 57 6.00 -26.47 2.32
CA PRO A 57 7.22 -27.01 2.92
C PRO A 57 8.19 -25.86 3.26
N PRO A 58 9.10 -26.05 4.25
CA PRO A 58 10.05 -25.02 4.68
C PRO A 58 11.24 -24.89 3.71
N VAL A 59 10.98 -24.29 2.54
CA VAL A 59 11.98 -24.05 1.49
C VAL A 59 12.22 -22.54 1.38
N ALA A 60 13.45 -22.11 1.63
CA ALA A 60 13.82 -20.68 1.63
C ALA A 60 14.30 -20.17 0.26
N ASP A 61 14.02 -20.87 -0.83
CA ASP A 61 14.33 -20.42 -2.18
C ASP A 61 13.41 -19.25 -2.59
N LYS A 62 14.01 -18.17 -3.13
CA LYS A 62 13.29 -16.94 -3.49
C LYS A 62 12.20 -17.16 -4.53
N ASP A 63 12.48 -17.98 -5.56
CA ASP A 63 11.53 -18.19 -6.64
C ASP A 63 10.37 -19.08 -6.19
N VAL A 64 10.66 -20.07 -5.33
CA VAL A 64 9.64 -20.90 -4.69
C VAL A 64 8.73 -20.04 -3.79
N LEU A 65 9.29 -19.20 -2.93
CA LEU A 65 8.52 -18.35 -2.02
C LEU A 65 7.62 -17.35 -2.77
N VAL A 66 8.20 -16.62 -3.75
CA VAL A 66 7.46 -15.62 -4.52
C VAL A 66 6.34 -16.26 -5.35
N ASN A 67 6.64 -17.37 -6.04
CA ASN A 67 5.62 -18.07 -6.82
C ASN A 67 4.54 -18.68 -5.93
N THR A 68 4.89 -19.29 -4.80
CA THR A 68 3.92 -19.78 -3.83
C THR A 68 2.95 -18.67 -3.41
N LEU A 69 3.48 -17.51 -2.97
CA LEU A 69 2.64 -16.38 -2.55
C LEU A 69 1.75 -15.84 -3.66
N SER A 70 2.16 -15.91 -4.92
CA SER A 70 1.34 -15.45 -6.05
C SER A 70 0.04 -16.25 -6.21
N HIS A 71 0.02 -17.50 -5.74
CA HIS A 71 -1.14 -18.38 -5.80
C HIS A 71 -2.01 -18.33 -4.54
N LEU A 72 -1.51 -17.77 -3.44
CA LEU A 72 -2.24 -17.71 -2.17
C LEU A 72 -3.21 -16.54 -2.09
N ASP A 73 -4.28 -16.74 -1.34
CA ASP A 73 -5.24 -15.71 -0.95
C ASP A 73 -5.14 -15.41 0.56
N GLY A 74 -4.59 -16.32 1.36
CA GLY A 74 -4.31 -16.15 2.78
C GLY A 74 -3.17 -17.05 3.24
N LEU A 75 -2.60 -16.76 4.42
CA LEU A 75 -1.50 -17.51 5.01
C LEU A 75 -1.80 -17.84 6.47
N LEU A 76 -1.63 -19.11 6.83
CA LEU A 76 -1.71 -19.62 8.19
C LEU A 76 -0.32 -20.05 8.65
N LEU A 77 0.22 -19.36 9.66
CA LEU A 77 1.47 -19.68 10.33
C LEU A 77 1.16 -20.57 11.54
N THR A 78 1.70 -21.79 11.55
CA THR A 78 1.34 -22.81 12.53
C THR A 78 2.26 -22.81 13.77
N GLY A 79 1.81 -23.48 14.84
CA GLY A 79 2.63 -23.77 16.01
C GLY A 79 3.85 -24.64 15.70
N GLY A 80 4.80 -24.77 16.62
CA GLY A 80 5.99 -25.62 16.44
C GLY A 80 7.14 -25.30 17.38
N ALA A 81 8.35 -25.66 16.97
CA ALA A 81 9.61 -25.45 17.69
C ALA A 81 9.95 -23.96 17.88
N ASP A 82 10.87 -23.64 18.76
CA ASP A 82 11.31 -22.29 19.06
C ASP A 82 11.94 -21.62 17.82
N ILE A 83 11.87 -20.29 17.78
CA ILE A 83 12.57 -19.50 16.76
C ILE A 83 13.99 -19.25 17.24
N ASN A 84 14.98 -19.41 16.36
CA ASN A 84 16.37 -19.07 16.66
C ASN A 84 16.48 -17.57 17.00
N PRO A 85 16.88 -17.22 18.22
CA PRO A 85 16.91 -15.83 18.70
C PRO A 85 17.92 -14.95 17.94
N LEU A 86 18.88 -15.52 17.23
CA LEU A 86 19.82 -14.78 16.37
C LEU A 86 19.08 -14.00 15.26
N TRP A 87 17.91 -14.45 14.80
CA TRP A 87 17.08 -13.70 13.83
C TRP A 87 16.52 -12.39 14.37
N ILE A 88 16.44 -12.25 15.69
CA ILE A 88 15.99 -11.01 16.36
C ILE A 88 17.12 -10.29 17.10
N GLY A 89 18.39 -10.71 16.84
CA GLY A 89 19.58 -10.08 17.40
C GLY A 89 19.83 -10.41 18.89
N GLU A 90 19.29 -11.52 19.39
CA GLU A 90 19.47 -11.98 20.78
C GLU A 90 20.31 -13.27 20.81
N GLU A 91 21.11 -13.46 21.87
CA GLU A 91 21.80 -14.72 22.15
C GLU A 91 20.83 -15.76 22.72
N PRO A 92 21.07 -17.07 22.50
CA PRO A 92 20.20 -18.13 22.99
C PRO A 92 20.22 -18.25 24.52
N SER A 93 19.05 -18.23 25.15
CA SER A 93 18.87 -18.58 26.58
C SER A 93 19.18 -20.06 26.82
N THR A 94 19.58 -20.39 28.07
CA THR A 94 19.74 -21.78 28.50
C THR A 94 18.44 -22.59 28.52
N HIS A 95 17.28 -21.91 28.48
CA HIS A 95 15.95 -22.51 28.45
C HIS A 95 15.34 -22.59 27.03
N LEU A 96 16.11 -22.21 25.99
CA LEU A 96 15.70 -22.38 24.62
C LEU A 96 15.56 -23.88 24.30
N HIS A 97 14.43 -24.27 23.73
CA HIS A 97 14.22 -25.64 23.25
C HIS A 97 14.77 -25.84 21.83
N GLY A 98 14.37 -26.91 21.17
CA GLY A 98 14.83 -27.22 19.81
C GLY A 98 14.40 -26.14 18.82
N ILE A 99 15.36 -25.70 17.99
CA ILE A 99 15.15 -24.77 16.86
C ILE A 99 15.22 -25.52 15.53
N ASN A 100 14.63 -24.94 14.49
CA ASN A 100 14.63 -25.49 13.13
C ASN A 100 15.05 -24.42 12.13
N ALA A 101 16.30 -24.45 11.69
CA ALA A 101 16.89 -23.41 10.86
C ALA A 101 16.21 -23.27 9.47
N GLU A 102 15.86 -24.40 8.83
CA GLU A 102 15.17 -24.37 7.54
C GLU A 102 13.79 -23.72 7.67
N ARG A 103 13.04 -24.11 8.71
CA ARG A 103 11.72 -23.55 8.97
C ARG A 103 11.80 -22.06 9.31
N ASP A 104 12.74 -21.67 10.17
CA ASP A 104 12.91 -20.26 10.58
C ASP A 104 13.15 -19.37 9.36
N GLN A 105 14.14 -19.70 8.55
CA GLN A 105 14.49 -18.93 7.36
C GLN A 105 13.31 -18.84 6.38
N ALA A 106 12.68 -19.97 6.08
CA ALA A 106 11.56 -20.04 5.15
C ALA A 106 10.35 -19.23 5.65
N GLU A 107 9.93 -19.43 6.91
CA GLU A 107 8.75 -18.77 7.46
C GLU A 107 8.95 -17.26 7.69
N LEU A 108 10.13 -16.82 8.16
CA LEU A 108 10.41 -15.40 8.35
C LEU A 108 10.41 -14.66 7.01
N MET A 109 11.04 -15.23 5.97
CA MET A 109 11.00 -14.67 4.60
C MET A 109 9.58 -14.67 4.03
N LEU A 110 8.87 -15.80 4.15
CA LEU A 110 7.49 -15.95 3.65
C LEU A 110 6.56 -14.91 4.30
N THR A 111 6.66 -14.76 5.64
CA THR A 111 5.88 -13.78 6.42
C THR A 111 6.15 -12.35 5.96
N ARG A 112 7.43 -11.99 5.78
CA ARG A 112 7.81 -10.64 5.31
C ARG A 112 7.31 -10.36 3.90
N LEU A 113 7.45 -11.33 2.99
CA LEU A 113 6.98 -11.20 1.61
C LEU A 113 5.44 -11.17 1.52
N ALA A 114 4.73 -11.97 2.35
CA ALA A 114 3.28 -11.96 2.45
C ALA A 114 2.76 -10.62 2.97
N PHE A 115 3.42 -10.05 3.99
CA PHE A 115 3.11 -8.74 4.55
C PHE A 115 3.19 -7.64 3.48
N ASN A 116 4.27 -7.60 2.69
CA ASN A 116 4.45 -6.63 1.61
C ASN A 116 3.38 -6.76 0.52
N ARG A 117 2.84 -7.97 0.31
CA ARG A 117 1.79 -8.28 -0.67
C ARG A 117 0.37 -8.15 -0.14
N GLN A 118 0.20 -7.64 1.07
CA GLN A 118 -1.10 -7.45 1.72
C GLN A 118 -1.90 -8.76 1.91
N ILE A 119 -1.25 -9.91 1.91
CA ILE A 119 -1.90 -11.21 2.10
C ILE A 119 -2.43 -11.32 3.53
N PRO A 120 -3.70 -11.65 3.75
CA PRO A 120 -4.25 -11.92 5.07
C PRO A 120 -3.49 -13.03 5.80
N MET A 121 -3.16 -12.82 7.08
CA MET A 121 -2.39 -13.79 7.87
C MET A 121 -3.02 -14.06 9.23
N LEU A 122 -2.98 -15.34 9.64
CA LEU A 122 -3.25 -15.78 11.01
C LEU A 122 -2.03 -16.53 11.54
N GLY A 123 -1.45 -16.06 12.65
CA GLY A 123 -0.36 -16.75 13.37
C GLY A 123 -0.89 -17.47 14.60
N ILE A 124 -0.55 -18.74 14.79
CA ILE A 124 -0.98 -19.57 15.92
C ILE A 124 0.24 -20.06 16.69
N CYS A 125 0.31 -19.80 18.00
CA CYS A 125 1.38 -20.20 18.92
C CYS A 125 2.73 -19.70 18.41
N ARG A 126 3.63 -20.56 17.90
CA ARG A 126 4.84 -20.11 17.21
C ARG A 126 4.54 -19.10 16.10
N GLY A 127 3.40 -19.20 15.43
CA GLY A 127 3.02 -18.31 14.33
C GLY A 127 2.84 -16.84 14.75
N ILE A 128 2.32 -16.53 15.96
CA ILE A 128 2.30 -15.15 16.47
C ILE A 128 3.71 -14.64 16.74
N GLN A 129 4.60 -15.51 17.21
CA GLN A 129 6.02 -15.18 17.46
C GLN A 129 6.75 -14.94 16.14
N THR A 130 6.47 -15.74 15.11
CA THR A 130 6.98 -15.54 13.73
C THR A 130 6.53 -14.19 13.17
N LEU A 131 5.25 -13.79 13.37
CA LEU A 131 4.77 -12.47 12.97
C LEU A 131 5.55 -11.36 13.67
N ALA A 132 5.76 -11.46 14.99
CA ALA A 132 6.53 -10.48 15.76
C ALA A 132 7.98 -10.42 15.26
N ALA A 133 8.68 -11.54 15.19
CA ALA A 133 10.09 -11.62 14.77
C ALA A 133 10.32 -11.10 13.35
N ALA A 134 9.48 -11.50 12.37
CA ALA A 134 9.62 -11.07 10.98
C ALA A 134 9.34 -9.58 10.77
N LEU A 135 8.55 -8.93 11.64
CA LEU A 135 8.00 -7.59 11.41
C LEU A 135 8.46 -6.55 12.45
N GLY A 136 9.55 -6.85 13.16
CA GLY A 136 10.26 -5.88 14.01
C GLY A 136 9.84 -5.86 15.47
N GLY A 137 9.18 -6.91 15.93
CA GLY A 137 8.96 -7.22 17.34
C GLY A 137 10.05 -8.15 17.90
N SER A 138 9.81 -8.69 19.10
CA SER A 138 10.72 -9.63 19.76
C SER A 138 9.95 -10.74 20.49
N VAL A 139 10.64 -11.85 20.77
CA VAL A 139 10.09 -13.03 21.42
C VAL A 139 10.78 -13.19 22.78
N GLN A 140 10.02 -13.46 23.83
CA GLN A 140 10.55 -13.89 25.11
C GLN A 140 10.90 -15.37 25.01
N GLN A 141 12.16 -15.70 25.22
CA GLN A 141 12.69 -17.06 24.98
C GLN A 141 12.21 -18.06 26.03
N ASP A 142 11.91 -17.60 27.25
CA ASP A 142 11.18 -18.34 28.28
C ASP A 142 10.39 -17.36 29.15
N ILE A 143 9.06 -17.56 29.26
CA ILE A 143 8.19 -16.70 30.03
C ILE A 143 8.30 -16.91 31.55
N TYR A 144 8.95 -17.97 31.98
CA TYR A 144 9.18 -18.28 33.42
C TYR A 144 10.50 -17.71 33.94
N GLU A 145 11.35 -17.12 33.10
CA GLU A 145 12.55 -16.39 33.48
C GLU A 145 12.24 -14.93 33.82
N GLU A 146 12.74 -14.44 34.97
CA GLU A 146 12.79 -13.00 35.23
C GLU A 146 13.89 -12.33 34.38
N TYR A 147 13.51 -11.42 33.51
CA TYR A 147 14.46 -10.61 32.78
C TYR A 147 14.78 -9.33 33.56
N ILE A 148 15.89 -9.36 34.32
CA ILE A 148 16.50 -8.13 34.86
C ILE A 148 17.39 -7.55 33.76
N ARG A 149 16.87 -6.58 33.01
CA ARG A 149 17.68 -5.83 32.05
C ARG A 149 18.46 -4.76 32.80
N THR A 150 19.75 -4.98 33.03
CA THR A 150 20.69 -4.05 33.68
C THR A 150 21.31 -3.04 32.72
N ASP A 151 20.59 -2.53 31.74
CA ASP A 151 21.08 -1.49 30.83
C ASP A 151 20.63 -0.10 31.31
N ALA A 152 21.49 0.56 32.06
CA ALA A 152 21.27 1.89 32.65
C ALA A 152 21.01 3.02 31.60
N THR A 153 21.31 2.79 30.33
CA THR A 153 21.02 3.70 29.22
C THR A 153 19.57 3.59 28.76
N VAL A 154 18.97 2.42 28.90
CA VAL A 154 17.57 2.17 28.53
C VAL A 154 16.62 2.68 29.63
N GLU A 155 16.98 2.53 30.91
CA GLU A 155 16.18 3.06 32.03
C GLU A 155 15.97 4.57 31.96
N LYS A 156 16.98 5.38 31.58
CA LYS A 156 16.86 6.83 31.43
C LYS A 156 15.99 7.27 30.25
N LYS A 157 15.92 6.50 29.16
CA LYS A 157 15.10 6.80 27.98
C LYS A 157 13.65 6.32 28.17
N LEU A 158 13.46 5.21 28.89
CA LEU A 158 12.16 4.61 29.16
C LEU A 158 11.41 5.31 30.31
N ALA A 159 12.11 5.95 31.28
CA ALA A 159 11.49 6.71 32.37
C ALA A 159 10.73 7.98 31.91
N LYS A 160 10.86 8.39 30.63
CA LYS A 160 10.08 9.48 30.04
C LYS A 160 8.80 9.03 29.31
N ASP A 161 8.68 7.74 29.00
CA ASP A 161 7.48 7.18 28.38
C ASP A 161 6.71 6.34 29.41
N LYS A 162 5.53 6.78 29.79
CA LYS A 162 4.70 6.20 30.87
C LYS A 162 4.09 4.83 30.54
N THR A 163 4.67 4.07 29.61
CA THR A 163 4.19 2.75 29.16
C THR A 163 5.22 1.62 29.32
N ILE A 164 5.98 1.65 30.41
CA ILE A 164 6.89 0.53 30.70
C ILE A 164 6.12 -0.53 31.47
N THR A 165 5.79 -1.60 30.77
CA THR A 165 5.38 -2.84 31.40
C THR A 165 6.64 -3.54 31.90
N THR A 166 6.83 -3.58 33.24
CA THR A 166 7.85 -4.44 33.86
C THR A 166 7.47 -5.89 33.53
N PHE A 167 8.31 -6.61 32.82
CA PHE A 167 8.07 -8.03 32.51
C PHE A 167 8.41 -8.85 33.77
N HIS A 168 7.40 -9.29 34.49
CA HIS A 168 7.53 -10.27 35.57
C HIS A 168 7.51 -11.69 34.97
N ALA A 169 8.15 -12.63 35.63
CA ALA A 169 8.01 -14.06 35.31
C ALA A 169 6.55 -14.47 35.34
N ALA A 170 6.14 -15.35 34.41
CA ALA A 170 4.79 -15.87 34.32
C ALA A 170 4.42 -16.58 35.64
N THR A 171 3.25 -16.24 36.17
CA THR A 171 2.74 -16.87 37.41
C THR A 171 1.69 -17.95 37.14
N ILE A 172 1.28 -18.08 35.86
CA ILE A 172 0.36 -19.10 35.37
C ILE A 172 1.14 -20.13 34.57
N LYS A 173 0.76 -21.41 34.69
CA LYS A 173 1.32 -22.46 33.86
C LYS A 173 0.76 -22.38 32.45
N HIS A 174 1.55 -21.90 31.48
CA HIS A 174 1.18 -21.80 30.04
C HIS A 174 1.50 -23.06 29.24
N SER A 175 2.45 -23.88 29.68
CA SER A 175 2.71 -25.20 29.09
C SER A 175 1.96 -26.27 29.89
N GLN A 176 0.72 -26.53 29.47
CA GLN A 176 -0.22 -27.40 30.20
C GLN A 176 0.00 -28.89 29.88
N ASP A 177 -0.16 -29.73 30.90
CA ASP A 177 -0.27 -31.19 30.80
C ASP A 177 -1.75 -31.59 30.77
N ALA A 178 -2.43 -31.30 29.62
CA ALA A 178 -3.86 -31.51 29.44
C ALA A 178 -4.18 -31.92 28.03
N GLU A 179 -5.41 -32.42 27.79
CA GLU A 179 -5.92 -32.61 26.43
C GLU A 179 -5.92 -31.26 25.70
N ARG A 180 -5.59 -31.26 24.40
CA ARG A 180 -5.47 -30.00 23.63
C ARG A 180 -6.78 -29.24 23.47
N SER A 181 -7.90 -29.87 23.68
CA SER A 181 -9.24 -29.26 23.69
C SER A 181 -9.60 -28.60 25.04
N GLU A 182 -8.84 -28.87 26.12
CA GLU A 182 -9.11 -28.29 27.43
C GLU A 182 -8.72 -26.82 27.51
N ARG A 183 -9.61 -26.00 28.05
CA ARG A 183 -9.35 -24.60 28.36
C ARG A 183 -8.73 -24.49 29.73
N THR A 184 -7.54 -23.91 29.79
CA THR A 184 -6.71 -23.97 31.03
C THR A 184 -6.48 -22.64 31.70
N HIS A 185 -6.62 -21.51 30.98
CA HIS A 185 -6.60 -20.18 31.57
C HIS A 185 -7.47 -19.18 30.82
N SER A 186 -7.71 -18.03 31.41
CA SER A 186 -8.46 -16.95 30.77
C SER A 186 -7.54 -15.95 30.06
N VAL A 187 -8.05 -15.27 29.05
CA VAL A 187 -7.44 -14.08 28.45
C VAL A 187 -8.43 -12.93 28.43
N THR A 188 -7.93 -11.71 28.68
CA THR A 188 -8.71 -10.47 28.61
C THR A 188 -8.50 -9.83 27.26
N ILE A 189 -9.60 -9.51 26.54
CA ILE A 189 -9.61 -9.00 25.17
C ILE A 189 -9.91 -7.51 25.17
N ASN A 190 -9.15 -6.75 24.36
CA ASN A 190 -9.41 -5.32 24.14
C ASN A 190 -10.68 -5.12 23.30
N LYS A 191 -11.61 -4.30 23.79
CA LYS A 191 -12.91 -4.02 23.13
C LYS A 191 -12.81 -3.44 21.72
N SER A 192 -11.73 -2.74 21.39
CA SER A 192 -11.52 -2.16 20.07
C SER A 192 -10.86 -3.11 19.06
N SER A 193 -10.63 -4.38 19.44
CA SER A 193 -9.91 -5.37 18.63
C SER A 193 -10.81 -6.14 17.65
N ILE A 194 -10.19 -6.67 16.58
CA ILE A 194 -10.82 -7.66 15.70
C ILE A 194 -11.25 -8.87 16.51
N LEU A 195 -10.43 -9.29 17.46
CA LEU A 195 -10.71 -10.45 18.32
C LEU A 195 -12.01 -10.24 19.13
N TYR A 196 -12.22 -9.05 19.71
CA TYR A 196 -13.48 -8.71 20.37
C TYR A 196 -14.67 -8.73 19.41
N ALA A 197 -14.48 -8.23 18.19
CA ALA A 197 -15.53 -8.27 17.17
C ALA A 197 -15.97 -9.70 16.81
N LEU A 198 -15.09 -10.69 16.93
CA LEU A 198 -15.36 -12.10 16.65
C LEU A 198 -16.01 -12.82 17.84
N TYR A 199 -15.51 -12.63 19.04
CA TYR A 199 -15.98 -13.34 20.23
C TYR A 199 -17.12 -12.64 20.95
N LYS A 200 -17.21 -11.31 20.90
CA LYS A 200 -18.19 -10.46 21.61
C LYS A 200 -18.09 -10.57 23.15
N GLU A 201 -16.94 -11.00 23.64
CA GLU A 201 -16.65 -11.20 25.06
C GLU A 201 -15.33 -10.51 25.43
N GLU A 202 -15.28 -9.88 26.62
CA GLU A 202 -14.07 -9.24 27.14
C GLU A 202 -13.10 -10.26 27.76
N ARG A 203 -13.61 -11.43 28.10
CA ARG A 203 -12.85 -12.51 28.71
C ARG A 203 -13.28 -13.85 28.15
N ILE A 204 -12.32 -14.58 27.60
CA ILE A 204 -12.51 -15.94 27.12
C ILE A 204 -11.54 -16.89 27.82
N TYR A 205 -11.81 -18.20 27.75
CA TYR A 205 -10.92 -19.24 28.26
C TYR A 205 -10.30 -19.97 27.07
N VAL A 206 -8.96 -20.19 27.14
CA VAL A 206 -8.17 -20.79 26.06
C VAL A 206 -7.36 -21.98 26.56
N ASN A 207 -6.92 -22.82 25.65
CA ASN A 207 -5.91 -23.85 25.89
C ASN A 207 -4.50 -23.22 25.78
N SER A 208 -3.48 -23.86 26.35
CA SER A 208 -2.14 -23.26 26.40
C SER A 208 -1.05 -24.33 26.42
N PHE A 209 -0.11 -24.25 25.47
CA PHE A 209 0.97 -25.22 25.27
C PHE A 209 2.23 -24.52 24.78
N HIS A 210 2.70 -23.48 25.51
CA HIS A 210 3.86 -22.70 25.14
C HIS A 210 4.68 -22.30 26.37
N HIS A 211 5.99 -22.12 26.21
CA HIS A 211 6.90 -21.52 27.17
C HIS A 211 7.52 -20.23 26.65
N GLN A 212 7.33 -19.93 25.37
CA GLN A 212 7.70 -18.67 24.75
C GLN A 212 6.45 -17.82 24.47
N ALA A 213 6.60 -16.49 24.42
CA ALA A 213 5.56 -15.57 24.01
C ALA A 213 6.16 -14.36 23.29
N VAL A 214 5.31 -13.54 22.66
CA VAL A 214 5.72 -12.23 22.15
C VAL A 214 6.14 -11.35 23.32
N LYS A 215 7.37 -10.82 23.27
CA LYS A 215 7.91 -9.87 24.26
C LYS A 215 7.48 -8.45 23.91
N THR A 216 7.68 -8.07 22.63
CA THR A 216 7.17 -6.81 22.06
C THR A 216 6.54 -7.07 20.70
N PRO A 217 5.34 -6.51 20.43
CA PRO A 217 4.68 -6.73 19.14
C PRO A 217 5.37 -5.96 17.99
N GLY A 218 6.28 -5.02 18.30
CA GLY A 218 6.83 -4.08 17.33
C GLY A 218 5.85 -2.95 16.97
N LYS A 219 6.28 -2.01 16.13
CA LYS A 219 5.48 -0.81 15.78
C LYS A 219 4.27 -1.10 14.88
N ARG A 220 4.27 -2.26 14.22
CA ARG A 220 3.25 -2.65 13.22
C ARG A 220 2.05 -3.37 13.82
N PHE A 221 2.12 -3.70 15.10
CA PHE A 221 1.10 -4.45 15.82
C PHE A 221 0.74 -3.78 17.15
N ARG A 222 -0.47 -4.05 17.61
CA ARG A 222 -0.92 -3.75 18.95
C ARG A 222 -1.33 -5.03 19.67
N VAL A 223 -1.12 -5.07 20.96
CA VAL A 223 -1.60 -6.15 21.83
C VAL A 223 -3.12 -6.07 21.94
N THR A 224 -3.80 -7.19 21.74
CA THR A 224 -5.26 -7.27 21.75
C THR A 224 -5.82 -8.23 22.77
N ALA A 225 -5.01 -9.14 23.30
CA ALA A 225 -5.37 -9.94 24.47
C ALA A 225 -4.14 -10.26 25.32
N VAL A 226 -4.37 -10.36 26.63
CA VAL A 226 -3.36 -10.71 27.63
C VAL A 226 -3.92 -11.73 28.63
N ALA A 227 -3.06 -12.63 29.10
CA ALA A 227 -3.34 -13.50 30.24
C ALA A 227 -3.35 -12.70 31.57
N PRO A 228 -3.90 -13.25 32.68
CA PRO A 228 -3.94 -12.55 33.96
C PRO A 228 -2.57 -12.16 34.55
N ASP A 229 -1.50 -12.82 34.15
CA ASP A 229 -0.11 -12.53 34.51
C ASP A 229 0.62 -11.58 33.53
N GLY A 230 -0.11 -11.05 32.56
CA GLY A 230 0.42 -10.07 31.59
C GLY A 230 1.08 -10.65 30.35
N VAL A 231 1.17 -11.98 30.21
CA VAL A 231 1.67 -12.62 29.01
C VAL A 231 0.79 -12.23 27.80
N ILE A 232 1.44 -11.81 26.70
CA ILE A 232 0.75 -11.43 25.46
C ILE A 232 0.17 -12.68 24.80
N GLU A 233 -1.16 -12.69 24.67
CA GLU A 233 -1.91 -13.82 24.11
C GLU A 233 -2.46 -13.54 22.72
N ALA A 234 -2.60 -12.27 22.32
CA ALA A 234 -2.95 -11.92 20.96
C ALA A 234 -2.46 -10.53 20.55
N MET A 235 -2.21 -10.38 19.25
CA MET A 235 -1.90 -9.10 18.63
C MET A 235 -2.53 -9.00 17.24
N GLU A 236 -2.78 -7.76 16.79
CA GLU A 236 -3.28 -7.48 15.43
C GLU A 236 -2.56 -6.29 14.80
N SER A 237 -2.58 -6.21 13.46
CA SER A 237 -1.94 -5.12 12.72
C SER A 237 -2.59 -3.76 13.00
N THR A 238 -1.76 -2.73 13.16
CA THR A 238 -2.19 -1.32 13.27
C THR A 238 -2.34 -0.63 11.91
N GLU A 239 -1.92 -1.29 10.83
CA GLU A 239 -1.83 -0.72 9.48
C GLU A 239 -3.03 -1.08 8.59
N PHE A 240 -4.20 -1.37 9.17
CA PHE A 240 -5.42 -1.80 8.46
C PHE A 240 -5.29 -3.08 7.62
N LYS A 241 -4.20 -3.82 7.80
CA LYS A 241 -3.98 -5.12 7.16
C LYS A 241 -4.70 -6.22 7.95
N PRO A 242 -5.30 -7.20 7.26
CA PRO A 242 -5.96 -8.32 7.91
C PRO A 242 -4.95 -9.35 8.44
N ILE A 243 -4.19 -8.96 9.46
CA ILE A 243 -3.14 -9.77 10.08
C ILE A 243 -3.36 -9.81 11.58
N MET A 244 -3.43 -11.00 12.12
CA MET A 244 -3.61 -11.24 13.57
C MET A 244 -2.82 -12.48 13.98
N GLY A 245 -2.39 -12.53 15.24
CA GLY A 245 -1.79 -13.69 15.85
C GLY A 245 -2.41 -13.97 17.22
N VAL A 246 -2.47 -15.26 17.58
CA VAL A 246 -2.89 -15.75 18.89
C VAL A 246 -1.87 -16.74 19.44
N GLN A 247 -1.65 -16.71 20.76
CA GLN A 247 -0.64 -17.57 21.39
C GLN A 247 -1.18 -18.96 21.73
N TRP A 248 -2.49 -19.08 21.96
CA TRP A 248 -3.17 -20.36 22.21
C TRP A 248 -3.39 -21.17 20.90
N HIS A 249 -4.00 -22.33 21.03
CA HIS A 249 -4.26 -23.28 19.93
C HIS A 249 -5.75 -23.36 19.56
N PRO A 250 -6.30 -22.40 18.80
CA PRO A 250 -7.71 -22.37 18.43
C PRO A 250 -8.12 -23.56 17.56
N GLU A 251 -7.19 -24.17 16.80
CA GLU A 251 -7.44 -25.33 15.96
C GLU A 251 -8.01 -26.53 16.74
N CYS A 252 -7.78 -26.56 18.06
CA CYS A 252 -8.26 -27.64 18.95
C CYS A 252 -9.52 -27.26 19.74
N LEU A 253 -10.07 -26.04 19.60
CA LEU A 253 -11.19 -25.52 20.41
C LEU A 253 -12.56 -25.58 19.70
N GLY A 254 -12.73 -26.46 18.72
CA GLY A 254 -14.01 -26.67 18.05
C GLY A 254 -14.56 -25.40 17.39
N GLU A 255 -15.85 -25.11 17.61
CA GLU A 255 -16.53 -23.95 16.99
C GLU A 255 -15.95 -22.61 17.43
N ASP A 256 -15.58 -22.45 18.71
CA ASP A 256 -15.00 -21.20 19.19
C ASP A 256 -13.66 -20.89 18.52
N GLY A 257 -12.80 -21.89 18.38
CA GLY A 257 -11.56 -21.73 17.64
C GLY A 257 -11.80 -21.52 16.14
N GLY A 258 -12.83 -22.16 15.58
CA GLY A 258 -13.26 -22.03 14.19
C GLY A 258 -13.56 -20.59 13.74
N LYS A 259 -13.95 -19.69 14.68
CA LYS A 259 -14.18 -18.26 14.42
C LYS A 259 -12.95 -17.56 13.80
N LEU A 260 -11.74 -17.92 14.25
CA LEU A 260 -10.49 -17.33 13.72
C LEU A 260 -10.18 -17.83 12.30
N PHE A 261 -10.44 -19.11 12.03
CA PHE A 261 -10.28 -19.68 10.69
C PHE A 261 -11.30 -19.11 9.71
N LEU A 262 -12.55 -18.94 10.14
CA LEU A 262 -13.58 -18.29 9.34
C LEU A 262 -13.21 -16.83 9.03
N TRP A 263 -12.65 -16.11 10.00
CA TRP A 263 -12.13 -14.76 9.79
C TRP A 263 -11.01 -14.76 8.73
N LEU A 264 -9.99 -15.62 8.85
CA LEU A 264 -8.90 -15.71 7.87
C LEU A 264 -9.43 -16.00 6.47
N VAL A 265 -10.30 -17.01 6.33
CA VAL A 265 -10.88 -17.42 5.05
C VAL A 265 -11.74 -16.31 4.45
N THR A 266 -12.49 -15.57 5.28
CA THR A 266 -13.27 -14.40 4.84
C THR A 266 -12.36 -13.29 4.32
N GLN A 267 -11.29 -12.96 5.03
CA GLN A 267 -10.32 -11.95 4.57
C GLN A 267 -9.60 -12.39 3.29
N ALA A 268 -9.23 -13.66 3.20
CA ALA A 268 -8.63 -14.26 2.02
C ALA A 268 -9.56 -14.19 0.79
N ASN A 269 -10.85 -14.43 0.98
CA ASN A 269 -11.84 -14.30 -0.09
C ASN A 269 -11.97 -12.84 -0.57
N ASN A 270 -12.00 -11.87 0.36
CA ASN A 270 -12.03 -10.44 0.00
C ASN A 270 -10.77 -10.03 -0.77
N PHE A 271 -9.61 -10.51 -0.34
CA PHE A 271 -8.33 -10.28 -1.03
C PHE A 271 -8.31 -10.92 -2.43
N TYR A 272 -8.82 -12.15 -2.56
CA TYR A 272 -9.01 -12.79 -3.85
C TYR A 272 -9.87 -11.96 -4.80
N ILE A 273 -11.04 -11.47 -4.32
CA ILE A 273 -11.94 -10.64 -5.12
C ILE A 273 -11.23 -9.36 -5.59
N ALA A 274 -10.50 -8.68 -4.69
CA ALA A 274 -9.74 -7.49 -5.04
C ALA A 274 -8.65 -7.78 -6.09
N LYS A 275 -7.90 -8.89 -5.95
CA LYS A 275 -6.92 -9.33 -6.96
C LYS A 275 -7.56 -9.60 -8.32
N GLN A 276 -8.72 -10.28 -8.35
CA GLN A 276 -9.42 -10.55 -9.61
C GLN A 276 -9.95 -9.27 -10.24
N LEU A 277 -10.40 -8.32 -9.43
CA LEU A 277 -10.83 -7.02 -9.91
C LEU A 277 -9.65 -6.25 -10.55
N HIS A 278 -8.49 -6.15 -9.88
CA HIS A 278 -7.28 -5.52 -10.43
C HIS A 278 -6.77 -6.20 -11.71
N LYS A 279 -7.02 -7.51 -11.91
CA LYS A 279 -6.72 -8.17 -13.19
C LYS A 279 -7.61 -7.68 -14.34
N ARG A 280 -8.85 -7.28 -14.06
CA ARG A 280 -9.83 -6.88 -15.09
C ARG A 280 -9.82 -5.37 -15.33
N VAL A 281 -9.80 -4.56 -14.27
CA VAL A 281 -9.79 -3.10 -14.37
C VAL A 281 -8.35 -2.57 -14.51
N LEU A 282 -8.19 -1.46 -15.20
CA LEU A 282 -6.90 -0.75 -15.26
C LEU A 282 -6.73 0.07 -13.97
N THR A 283 -5.69 -0.23 -13.21
CA THR A 283 -5.35 0.51 -11.99
C THR A 283 -4.28 1.55 -12.30
N LEU A 284 -4.63 2.81 -12.16
CA LEU A 284 -3.80 3.96 -12.50
C LEU A 284 -3.70 4.91 -11.31
N ASP A 285 -2.48 5.30 -10.97
CA ASP A 285 -2.18 6.43 -10.10
C ASP A 285 -1.84 7.65 -10.96
N THR A 286 -2.54 8.75 -10.76
CA THR A 286 -2.44 9.91 -11.66
C THR A 286 -1.34 10.89 -11.29
N HIS A 287 -0.67 10.72 -10.14
CA HIS A 287 0.42 11.62 -9.72
C HIS A 287 1.38 10.95 -8.75
N CYS A 288 2.68 11.01 -9.10
CA CYS A 288 3.76 10.49 -8.28
C CYS A 288 5.06 11.26 -8.57
N ASP A 289 5.82 11.62 -7.53
CA ASP A 289 7.04 12.43 -7.62
C ASP A 289 8.34 11.64 -7.45
N THR A 290 8.32 10.34 -7.62
CA THR A 290 9.53 9.49 -7.58
C THR A 290 10.72 10.06 -8.35
N PRO A 291 10.54 10.74 -9.52
CA PRO A 291 11.67 11.35 -10.23
C PRO A 291 12.44 12.42 -9.45
N MET A 292 11.88 13.00 -8.41
CA MET A 292 12.59 13.93 -7.51
C MET A 292 13.84 13.32 -6.88
N PHE A 293 13.88 12.00 -6.75
CA PHE A 293 15.00 11.26 -6.14
C PHE A 293 16.09 10.83 -7.13
N PHE A 294 15.92 11.09 -8.44
CA PHE A 294 16.95 10.76 -9.44
C PHE A 294 18.30 11.45 -9.20
N PRO A 295 18.37 12.71 -8.70
CA PRO A 295 19.64 13.31 -8.31
C PRO A 295 20.38 12.55 -7.20
N GLN A 296 19.68 11.71 -6.44
CA GLN A 296 20.22 10.88 -5.36
C GLN A 296 20.57 9.46 -5.83
N GLY A 297 20.56 9.19 -7.15
CA GLY A 297 20.89 7.89 -7.75
C GLY A 297 19.81 6.84 -7.58
N VAL A 298 18.58 7.23 -7.26
CA VAL A 298 17.45 6.31 -7.16
C VAL A 298 17.05 5.79 -8.55
N ARG A 299 16.64 4.54 -8.59
CA ARG A 299 16.08 3.86 -9.76
C ARG A 299 14.80 3.13 -9.37
N PHE A 300 13.71 3.39 -10.08
CA PHE A 300 12.41 2.78 -9.77
C PHE A 300 12.27 1.31 -10.27
N ASP A 301 13.25 0.78 -11.00
CA ASP A 301 13.32 -0.64 -11.37
C ASP A 301 13.98 -1.52 -10.29
N GLN A 302 14.47 -0.91 -9.21
CA GLN A 302 15.04 -1.57 -8.05
C GLN A 302 14.19 -1.26 -6.81
N ARG A 303 14.09 -2.22 -5.88
CA ARG A 303 13.45 -1.95 -4.60
C ARG A 303 14.34 -1.01 -3.77
N ASP A 304 13.84 0.18 -3.50
CA ASP A 304 14.54 1.21 -2.73
C ASP A 304 13.64 1.71 -1.59
N PRO A 305 14.12 1.66 -0.32
CA PRO A 305 13.36 2.15 0.83
C PRO A 305 13.19 3.68 0.86
N ARG A 306 13.95 4.42 0.04
CA ARG A 306 13.89 5.90 -0.02
C ARG A 306 12.73 6.42 -0.84
N ILE A 307 12.12 5.57 -1.70
CA ILE A 307 11.00 5.94 -2.56
C ILE A 307 9.77 5.09 -2.25
N LEU A 308 8.60 5.66 -2.48
CA LEU A 308 7.31 5.00 -2.25
C LEU A 308 6.79 4.27 -3.49
N TYR A 309 7.36 4.54 -4.67
CA TYR A 309 6.94 3.96 -5.93
C TYR A 309 8.11 3.30 -6.68
N ASP A 310 8.14 1.98 -6.74
CA ASP A 310 9.06 1.19 -7.57
C ASP A 310 8.34 0.00 -8.21
N LEU A 311 8.97 -0.68 -9.17
CA LEU A 311 8.36 -1.81 -9.89
C LEU A 311 8.00 -2.99 -9.00
N HIS A 312 8.74 -3.22 -7.91
CA HIS A 312 8.42 -4.26 -6.94
C HIS A 312 7.16 -3.89 -6.16
N LYS A 313 7.08 -2.65 -5.66
CA LYS A 313 5.91 -2.13 -4.94
C LYS A 313 4.67 -2.09 -5.84
N MET A 314 4.80 -1.63 -7.10
CA MET A 314 3.70 -1.71 -8.09
C MET A 314 3.19 -3.14 -8.28
N THR A 315 4.11 -4.11 -8.31
CA THR A 315 3.75 -5.53 -8.48
C THR A 315 3.06 -6.08 -7.25
N GLU A 316 3.58 -5.77 -6.07
CA GLU A 316 3.02 -6.18 -4.78
C GLU A 316 1.64 -5.57 -4.53
N GLY A 317 1.42 -4.30 -4.92
CA GLY A 317 0.14 -3.59 -4.82
C GLY A 317 -0.84 -3.84 -5.97
N HIS A 318 -0.47 -4.71 -6.92
CA HIS A 318 -1.27 -5.02 -8.12
C HIS A 318 -1.62 -3.80 -8.96
N GLN A 319 -0.70 -2.82 -9.08
CA GLN A 319 -0.84 -1.63 -9.89
C GLN A 319 -0.41 -1.86 -11.33
N ASP A 320 -1.14 -1.27 -12.30
CA ASP A 320 -0.82 -1.36 -13.73
C ASP A 320 -0.05 -0.15 -14.23
N ALA A 321 -0.42 1.05 -13.80
CA ALA A 321 0.12 2.29 -14.34
C ALA A 321 0.29 3.39 -13.29
N VAL A 322 1.25 4.29 -13.55
CA VAL A 322 1.47 5.51 -12.78
C VAL A 322 1.88 6.66 -13.69
N THR A 323 1.45 7.87 -13.35
CA THR A 323 1.97 9.10 -13.96
C THR A 323 3.09 9.64 -13.09
N MET A 324 4.32 9.64 -13.61
CA MET A 324 5.50 10.21 -12.97
C MET A 324 5.68 11.66 -13.40
N ALA A 325 5.64 12.57 -12.43
CA ALA A 325 5.78 13.99 -12.68
C ALA A 325 7.25 14.41 -12.72
N ALA A 326 7.61 15.23 -13.72
CA ALA A 326 8.78 16.06 -13.63
C ALA A 326 8.43 17.27 -12.74
N TYR A 327 8.70 17.14 -11.45
CA TYR A 327 8.51 18.21 -10.47
C TYR A 327 9.55 19.32 -10.66
N LEU A 328 9.09 20.55 -10.76
CA LEU A 328 9.92 21.74 -10.93
C LEU A 328 9.73 22.67 -9.71
N PRO A 329 10.69 22.72 -8.79
CA PRO A 329 10.57 23.55 -7.61
C PRO A 329 10.45 25.03 -7.97
N GLN A 330 9.50 25.73 -7.34
CA GLN A 330 9.30 27.16 -7.52
C GLN A 330 10.42 27.96 -6.85
N PRO A 331 11.28 28.71 -7.58
CA PRO A 331 12.25 29.59 -6.98
C PRO A 331 11.55 30.81 -6.35
N LYS A 332 12.13 31.35 -5.30
CA LYS A 332 11.71 32.66 -4.76
C LYS A 332 12.16 33.78 -5.69
N ILE A 333 11.53 34.94 -5.55
CA ILE A 333 11.93 36.16 -6.32
C ILE A 333 13.41 36.42 -6.13
N GLY A 334 14.15 36.48 -7.23
CA GLY A 334 15.60 36.72 -7.24
C GLY A 334 16.47 35.45 -7.09
N GLU A 335 15.89 34.28 -6.92
CA GLU A 335 16.61 33.00 -6.93
C GLU A 335 16.61 32.39 -8.33
N SER A 336 17.72 31.72 -8.70
CA SER A 336 17.74 30.91 -9.94
C SER A 336 17.09 29.55 -9.74
N PHE A 337 16.48 28.99 -10.78
CA PHE A 337 15.94 27.64 -10.77
C PHE A 337 17.00 26.59 -10.39
N SER A 338 18.20 26.70 -10.95
CA SER A 338 19.32 25.78 -10.68
C SER A 338 19.75 25.73 -9.21
N SER A 339 19.49 26.79 -8.44
CA SER A 339 19.78 26.79 -6.99
C SER A 339 18.87 25.88 -6.18
N LYS A 340 17.76 25.44 -6.75
CA LYS A 340 16.79 24.52 -6.13
C LYS A 340 17.03 23.06 -6.48
N ILE A 341 17.96 22.77 -7.38
CA ILE A 341 18.25 21.43 -7.87
C ILE A 341 19.59 20.94 -7.32
N ASP A 342 19.65 19.69 -6.92
CA ASP A 342 20.92 19.02 -6.59
C ASP A 342 21.73 18.71 -7.86
N VAL A 343 22.34 19.75 -8.43
CA VAL A 343 23.17 19.65 -9.64
C VAL A 343 24.39 18.75 -9.42
N ALA A 344 24.93 18.73 -8.18
CA ALA A 344 26.09 17.90 -7.85
C ALA A 344 25.72 16.41 -7.87
N GLY A 345 24.58 16.07 -7.29
CA GLY A 345 24.03 14.71 -7.36
C GLY A 345 23.73 14.27 -8.79
N LEU A 346 23.10 15.14 -9.60
CA LEU A 346 22.86 14.85 -11.02
C LEU A 346 24.16 14.56 -11.77
N LYS A 347 25.20 15.36 -11.58
CA LYS A 347 26.53 15.14 -12.19
C LYS A 347 27.17 13.83 -11.73
N HIS A 348 27.05 13.52 -10.45
CA HIS A 348 27.62 12.29 -9.86
C HIS A 348 26.98 11.02 -10.44
N TYR A 349 25.64 10.97 -10.45
CA TYR A 349 24.90 9.78 -10.89
C TYR A 349 24.65 9.71 -12.41
N ASN A 350 24.85 10.82 -13.13
CA ASN A 350 24.66 10.91 -14.57
C ASN A 350 25.80 11.69 -15.24
N PRO A 351 27.04 11.17 -15.23
CA PRO A 351 28.23 11.89 -15.72
C PRO A 351 28.17 12.26 -17.23
N THR A 352 27.35 11.57 -18.02
CA THR A 352 27.12 11.86 -19.43
C THR A 352 26.34 13.16 -19.67
N LEU A 353 25.64 13.68 -18.65
CA LEU A 353 24.81 14.88 -18.75
C LEU A 353 25.57 16.18 -18.39
N SER A 354 26.87 16.12 -18.10
CA SER A 354 27.65 17.26 -17.57
C SER A 354 27.50 18.56 -18.39
N LYS A 355 27.47 18.48 -19.72
CA LYS A 355 27.31 19.66 -20.60
C LYS A 355 25.91 20.28 -20.53
N ALA A 356 24.86 19.49 -20.43
CA ALA A 356 23.49 19.99 -20.27
C ALA A 356 23.28 20.65 -18.91
N LEU A 357 23.98 20.17 -17.88
CA LEU A 357 23.91 20.71 -16.52
C LEU A 357 24.61 22.07 -16.33
N ASP A 358 25.48 22.48 -17.25
CA ASP A 358 26.10 23.82 -17.23
C ASP A 358 25.11 24.94 -17.63
N HIS A 359 23.99 24.57 -18.30
CA HIS A 359 22.91 25.47 -18.71
C HIS A 359 21.54 24.93 -18.26
N LEU A 360 21.44 24.51 -16.99
CA LEU A 360 20.24 23.89 -16.46
C LEU A 360 19.09 24.91 -16.36
N SER A 361 18.14 24.80 -17.29
CA SER A 361 16.87 25.52 -17.26
C SER A 361 15.73 24.58 -16.85
N PRO A 362 14.54 25.10 -16.49
CA PRO A 362 13.37 24.28 -16.16
C PRO A 362 12.99 23.26 -17.26
N ALA A 363 13.00 23.67 -18.53
CA ALA A 363 12.69 22.77 -19.66
C ALA A 363 13.75 21.67 -19.80
N VAL A 364 15.03 22.03 -19.73
CA VAL A 364 16.14 21.06 -19.78
C VAL A 364 16.05 20.07 -18.64
N TYR A 365 15.71 20.53 -17.43
CA TYR A 365 15.56 19.63 -16.27
C TYR A 365 14.42 18.63 -16.44
N ALA A 366 13.27 19.08 -16.97
CA ALA A 366 12.15 18.18 -17.28
C ALA A 366 12.55 17.11 -18.32
N ASP A 367 13.26 17.51 -19.39
CA ASP A 367 13.78 16.57 -20.38
C ASP A 367 14.75 15.54 -19.77
N LEU A 368 15.66 15.97 -18.89
CA LEU A 368 16.60 15.07 -18.21
C LEU A 368 15.87 14.02 -17.36
N ILE A 369 14.78 14.40 -16.70
CA ILE A 369 13.93 13.47 -15.96
C ILE A 369 13.31 12.45 -16.91
N PHE A 370 12.73 12.88 -18.03
CA PHE A 370 12.12 11.99 -19.00
C PHE A 370 13.15 11.07 -19.66
N ASP A 371 14.34 11.58 -20.01
CA ASP A 371 15.44 10.78 -20.53
C ASP A 371 15.86 9.67 -19.55
N LYS A 372 15.88 9.99 -18.25
CA LYS A 372 16.19 8.99 -17.21
C LYS A 372 15.11 7.93 -17.09
N ILE A 373 13.84 8.30 -17.14
CA ILE A 373 12.74 7.33 -17.15
C ILE A 373 12.84 6.46 -18.41
N GLU A 374 13.07 7.04 -19.60
CA GLU A 374 13.23 6.31 -20.86
C GLU A 374 14.41 5.33 -20.81
N GLU A 375 15.54 5.74 -20.21
CA GLU A 375 16.70 4.85 -19.98
C GLU A 375 16.33 3.64 -19.15
N ILE A 376 15.66 3.84 -17.99
CA ILE A 376 15.26 2.75 -17.09
C ILE A 376 14.25 1.82 -17.79
N VAL A 377 13.25 2.39 -18.46
CA VAL A 377 12.24 1.63 -19.21
C VAL A 377 12.89 0.80 -20.32
N LYS A 378 13.84 1.38 -21.08
CA LYS A 378 14.57 0.67 -22.14
C LYS A 378 15.32 -0.55 -21.62
N GLN A 379 15.87 -0.49 -20.40
CA GLN A 379 16.55 -1.61 -19.76
C GLN A 379 15.57 -2.70 -19.28
N ASN A 380 14.29 -2.37 -19.12
CA ASN A 380 13.25 -3.22 -18.51
C ASN A 380 12.03 -3.43 -19.43
N GLN A 381 12.16 -3.34 -20.74
CA GLN A 381 11.06 -3.37 -21.74
C GLN A 381 10.13 -4.59 -21.64
N ARG A 382 10.62 -5.69 -21.07
CA ARG A 382 9.80 -6.89 -20.82
C ARG A 382 8.69 -6.64 -19.80
N TYR A 383 8.91 -5.74 -18.84
CA TYR A 383 8.07 -5.56 -17.65
C TYR A 383 7.36 -4.21 -17.60
N ILE A 384 7.88 -3.22 -18.33
CA ILE A 384 7.39 -1.85 -18.27
C ILE A 384 7.53 -1.15 -19.63
N SER A 385 6.62 -0.21 -19.92
CA SER A 385 6.70 0.67 -21.07
C SER A 385 6.21 2.09 -20.75
N ILE A 386 6.41 3.02 -21.69
CA ILE A 386 5.88 4.37 -21.61
C ILE A 386 4.57 4.42 -22.41
N ALA A 387 3.49 4.78 -21.71
CA ALA A 387 2.18 4.98 -22.30
C ALA A 387 1.92 6.46 -22.56
N ARG A 388 1.44 6.80 -23.75
CA ARG A 388 1.11 8.16 -24.17
C ARG A 388 -0.38 8.37 -24.45
N THR A 389 -1.09 7.26 -24.61
CA THR A 389 -2.53 7.22 -24.92
C THR A 389 -3.26 6.20 -24.04
N PRO A 390 -4.59 6.32 -23.91
CA PRO A 390 -5.38 5.26 -23.24
C PRO A 390 -5.20 3.88 -23.88
N SER A 391 -5.02 3.81 -25.21
CA SER A 391 -4.81 2.54 -25.91
C SER A 391 -3.50 1.86 -25.50
N ASP A 392 -2.42 2.62 -25.27
CA ASP A 392 -1.14 2.09 -24.85
C ASP A 392 -1.27 1.39 -23.47
N LEU A 393 -1.99 2.03 -22.52
CA LEU A 393 -2.22 1.48 -21.19
C LEU A 393 -2.94 0.12 -21.23
N TYR A 394 -4.00 0.01 -22.04
CA TYR A 394 -4.72 -1.25 -22.19
C TYR A 394 -3.89 -2.31 -22.93
N GLU A 395 -3.07 -1.91 -23.90
CA GLU A 395 -2.17 -2.82 -24.61
C GLU A 395 -1.09 -3.36 -23.67
N ASP A 396 -0.48 -2.51 -22.84
CA ASP A 396 0.52 -2.91 -21.87
C ASP A 396 -0.06 -3.87 -20.82
N LYS A 397 -1.24 -3.55 -20.29
CA LYS A 397 -1.94 -4.45 -19.37
C LYS A 397 -2.20 -5.82 -20.01
N ARG A 398 -2.65 -5.89 -21.26
CA ARG A 398 -2.84 -7.16 -21.98
C ARG A 398 -1.54 -7.94 -22.15
N LYS A 399 -0.41 -7.24 -22.29
CA LYS A 399 0.93 -7.84 -22.39
C LYS A 399 1.55 -8.17 -21.03
N GLY A 400 0.86 -7.88 -19.92
CA GLY A 400 1.35 -8.09 -18.56
C GLY A 400 2.48 -7.12 -18.17
N ARG A 401 2.56 -5.96 -18.82
CA ARG A 401 3.53 -4.91 -18.52
C ARG A 401 2.91 -3.81 -17.65
N LYS A 402 3.74 -3.13 -16.90
CA LYS A 402 3.41 -1.88 -16.21
C LYS A 402 3.59 -0.71 -17.18
N SER A 403 2.91 0.40 -16.91
CA SER A 403 3.02 1.62 -17.73
C SER A 403 3.43 2.82 -16.89
N ILE A 404 4.32 3.65 -17.46
CA ILE A 404 4.63 4.99 -16.98
C ILE A 404 4.04 6.01 -17.95
N MET A 405 3.36 7.03 -17.46
CA MET A 405 3.02 8.25 -18.18
C MET A 405 3.87 9.41 -17.70
N PHE A 406 4.10 10.39 -18.58
CA PHE A 406 4.83 11.60 -18.27
C PHE A 406 3.90 12.75 -17.92
N ALA A 407 4.23 13.48 -16.88
CA ALA A 407 3.62 14.75 -16.55
C ALA A 407 4.66 15.79 -16.17
N ILE A 408 4.26 17.05 -16.19
CA ILE A 408 5.05 18.16 -15.66
C ILE A 408 4.29 18.77 -14.50
N GLU A 409 4.92 18.85 -13.35
CA GLU A 409 4.40 19.60 -12.22
C GLU A 409 5.13 20.94 -12.10
N ASN A 410 4.37 22.01 -12.27
CA ASN A 410 4.75 23.40 -12.42
C ASN A 410 5.08 23.82 -13.85
N GLY A 411 4.25 24.66 -14.42
CA GLY A 411 4.40 25.21 -15.77
C GLY A 411 5.65 26.06 -16.02
N LEU A 412 6.55 26.20 -15.04
CA LEU A 412 7.88 26.78 -15.22
C LEU A 412 8.67 26.14 -16.36
N ALA A 413 8.40 24.85 -16.66
CA ALA A 413 9.00 24.15 -17.82
C ALA A 413 8.75 24.88 -19.14
N LEU A 414 7.71 25.69 -19.25
CA LEU A 414 7.40 26.42 -20.47
C LEU A 414 8.32 27.62 -20.71
N GLU A 415 9.00 28.17 -19.70
CA GLU A 415 10.00 29.23 -19.82
C GLU A 415 9.48 30.46 -20.59
N HIS A 416 8.20 30.80 -20.41
CA HIS A 416 7.51 31.86 -21.16
C HIS A 416 7.55 31.68 -22.69
N LYS A 417 7.59 30.42 -23.17
CA LYS A 417 7.66 30.04 -24.58
C LYS A 417 6.53 29.06 -24.95
N ILE A 418 5.60 29.50 -25.76
CA ILE A 418 4.44 28.70 -26.18
C ILE A 418 4.85 27.44 -26.96
N GLU A 419 5.94 27.51 -27.73
CA GLU A 419 6.49 26.39 -28.50
C GLU A 419 6.94 25.21 -27.63
N ASN A 420 7.27 25.43 -26.35
CA ASN A 420 7.61 24.35 -25.40
C ASN A 420 6.43 23.42 -25.13
N ILE A 421 5.17 23.88 -25.29
CA ILE A 421 3.99 23.02 -25.19
C ILE A 421 4.02 21.94 -26.28
N LYS A 422 4.33 22.31 -27.52
CA LYS A 422 4.46 21.37 -28.62
C LYS A 422 5.64 20.39 -28.40
N HIS A 423 6.76 20.88 -27.86
CA HIS A 423 7.91 20.07 -27.52
C HIS A 423 7.50 18.97 -26.50
N PHE A 424 6.87 19.34 -25.39
CA PHE A 424 6.44 18.37 -24.39
C PHE A 424 5.32 17.45 -24.86
N ALA A 425 4.41 17.92 -25.73
CA ALA A 425 3.43 17.05 -26.39
C ALA A 425 4.11 15.95 -27.23
N GLN A 426 5.20 16.28 -27.94
CA GLN A 426 6.00 15.32 -28.71
C GLN A 426 6.77 14.35 -27.81
N ARG A 427 7.22 14.78 -26.62
CA ARG A 427 7.79 13.89 -25.59
C ARG A 427 6.76 12.91 -25.03
N GLY A 428 5.48 13.20 -25.17
CA GLY A 428 4.39 12.36 -24.68
C GLY A 428 3.84 12.75 -23.32
N VAL A 429 4.08 13.99 -22.89
CA VAL A 429 3.49 14.54 -21.67
C VAL A 429 1.97 14.53 -21.79
N VAL A 430 1.29 13.97 -20.77
CA VAL A 430 -0.18 13.83 -20.76
C VAL A 430 -0.89 14.98 -20.05
N TYR A 431 -0.24 15.60 -19.05
CA TYR A 431 -0.72 16.84 -18.43
C TYR A 431 0.40 17.75 -17.96
N ILE A 432 0.08 19.03 -17.77
CA ILE A 432 0.93 20.02 -17.11
C ILE A 432 0.11 20.68 -16.01
N THR A 433 0.62 20.63 -14.77
CA THR A 433 0.11 21.41 -13.63
C THR A 433 0.55 22.86 -13.80
N LEU A 434 -0.40 23.80 -13.87
CA LEU A 434 -0.11 25.18 -14.28
C LEU A 434 0.87 25.91 -13.35
N CYS A 435 0.79 25.65 -12.04
CA CYS A 435 1.71 26.21 -11.03
C CYS A 435 1.93 25.20 -9.89
N HIS A 436 2.87 25.50 -9.00
CA HIS A 436 3.10 24.74 -7.77
C HIS A 436 2.87 25.63 -6.52
N ASN A 437 3.71 25.55 -5.50
CA ASN A 437 3.58 26.32 -4.25
C ASN A 437 4.13 27.76 -4.40
N GLY A 438 3.60 28.54 -5.33
CA GLY A 438 3.93 29.92 -5.63
C GLY A 438 3.43 30.33 -7.00
N ASP A 439 3.16 31.64 -7.18
CA ASP A 439 2.74 32.18 -8.45
C ASP A 439 3.89 32.07 -9.46
N ASN A 440 3.54 31.82 -10.71
CA ASN A 440 4.48 31.84 -11.84
C ASN A 440 3.91 32.76 -12.96
N ASP A 441 4.51 32.75 -14.15
CA ASP A 441 4.06 33.58 -15.26
C ASP A 441 2.74 33.14 -15.89
N ILE A 442 2.20 31.96 -15.50
CA ILE A 442 0.95 31.39 -16.02
C ILE A 442 -0.26 31.77 -15.14
N CYS A 443 -0.15 31.57 -13.83
CA CYS A 443 -1.27 31.81 -12.92
C CYS A 443 -0.85 31.91 -11.45
N ASP A 444 -1.80 32.35 -10.62
CA ASP A 444 -1.66 32.40 -9.19
C ASP A 444 -1.89 31.02 -8.56
N SER A 445 -1.03 30.68 -7.60
CA SER A 445 -1.10 29.45 -6.80
C SER A 445 -2.03 29.63 -5.58
N ALA A 446 -2.58 28.53 -5.09
CA ALA A 446 -3.30 28.48 -3.81
C ALA A 446 -2.42 28.88 -2.60
N ARG A 447 -1.10 28.84 -2.75
CA ARG A 447 -0.09 29.27 -1.76
C ARG A 447 0.76 30.45 -2.27
N GLY A 448 0.27 31.14 -3.31
CA GLY A 448 0.93 32.30 -3.90
C GLY A 448 0.57 33.62 -3.23
N CYS A 449 0.98 34.72 -3.87
CA CYS A 449 0.76 36.10 -3.42
C CYS A 449 -0.37 36.82 -4.21
N ASN A 450 -1.08 36.11 -5.08
CA ASN A 450 -2.13 36.65 -5.95
C ASN A 450 -1.59 37.74 -6.92
N THR A 451 -0.50 37.42 -7.61
CA THR A 451 0.25 38.31 -8.49
C THR A 451 -0.54 38.79 -9.71
N HIS A 452 -1.39 37.91 -10.29
CA HIS A 452 -2.12 38.17 -11.53
C HIS A 452 -3.62 38.43 -11.29
N GLY A 453 -4.12 38.08 -10.10
CA GLY A 453 -5.56 38.04 -9.83
C GLY A 453 -6.26 36.89 -10.59
N GLY A 454 -5.58 35.76 -10.75
CA GLY A 454 -6.04 34.57 -11.46
C GLY A 454 -5.06 34.07 -12.52
N VAL A 455 -5.55 33.74 -13.71
CA VAL A 455 -4.74 33.35 -14.88
C VAL A 455 -4.21 34.59 -15.58
N SER A 456 -2.91 34.63 -15.88
CA SER A 456 -2.26 35.72 -16.63
C SER A 456 -2.65 35.70 -18.12
N LYS A 457 -2.31 36.77 -18.89
CA LYS A 457 -2.50 36.77 -20.34
C LYS A 457 -1.69 35.67 -21.03
N PHE A 458 -0.46 35.43 -20.60
CA PHE A 458 0.35 34.32 -21.08
C PHE A 458 -0.30 32.96 -20.71
N GLY A 459 -0.83 32.85 -19.50
CA GLY A 459 -1.57 31.66 -19.05
C GLY A 459 -2.78 31.33 -19.89
N GLU A 460 -3.52 32.35 -20.39
CA GLU A 460 -4.62 32.11 -21.35
C GLU A 460 -4.12 31.47 -22.63
N GLU A 461 -2.99 31.95 -23.20
CA GLU A 461 -2.37 31.37 -24.39
C GLU A 461 -1.89 29.94 -24.14
N VAL A 462 -1.26 29.70 -22.98
CA VAL A 462 -0.83 28.36 -22.52
C VAL A 462 -2.00 27.37 -22.49
N ILE A 463 -3.11 27.71 -21.82
CA ILE A 463 -4.26 26.82 -21.71
C ILE A 463 -4.84 26.49 -23.08
N ARG A 464 -4.98 27.49 -23.98
CA ARG A 464 -5.49 27.29 -25.34
C ARG A 464 -4.55 26.40 -26.16
N GLU A 465 -3.24 26.59 -26.03
CA GLU A 465 -2.27 25.79 -26.76
C GLU A 465 -2.14 24.36 -26.22
N MET A 466 -2.24 24.16 -24.89
CA MET A 466 -2.36 22.81 -24.31
C MET A 466 -3.57 22.08 -24.88
N ASN A 467 -4.74 22.74 -24.97
CA ASN A 467 -5.92 22.15 -25.60
C ASN A 467 -5.68 21.74 -27.05
N ARG A 468 -4.99 22.55 -27.86
CA ARG A 468 -4.67 22.24 -29.27
C ARG A 468 -3.69 21.06 -29.42
N ASN A 469 -2.77 20.92 -28.47
CA ASN A 469 -1.76 19.86 -28.48
C ASN A 469 -2.22 18.59 -27.72
N GLY A 470 -3.47 18.54 -27.23
CA GLY A 470 -4.01 17.37 -26.55
C GLY A 470 -3.32 17.07 -25.22
N ILE A 471 -2.83 18.10 -24.50
CA ILE A 471 -2.29 18.02 -23.15
C ILE A 471 -3.39 18.45 -22.18
N MET A 472 -3.67 17.65 -21.15
CA MET A 472 -4.64 18.00 -20.11
C MET A 472 -4.11 19.15 -19.25
N VAL A 473 -4.98 20.12 -18.96
CA VAL A 473 -4.70 21.18 -17.98
C VAL A 473 -4.96 20.64 -16.59
N ASP A 474 -3.95 20.68 -15.73
CA ASP A 474 -4.07 20.28 -14.33
C ASP A 474 -4.07 21.50 -13.41
N LEU A 475 -5.10 21.58 -12.56
CA LEU A 475 -5.32 22.68 -11.62
C LEU A 475 -4.99 22.33 -10.16
N SER A 476 -4.37 21.18 -9.92
CA SER A 476 -3.75 20.97 -8.61
C SER A 476 -2.80 22.13 -8.32
N HIS A 477 -2.76 22.64 -7.10
CA HIS A 477 -2.04 23.85 -6.69
C HIS A 477 -2.61 25.21 -7.14
N GLY A 478 -3.51 25.27 -8.13
CA GLY A 478 -4.07 26.54 -8.61
C GLY A 478 -4.87 27.27 -7.55
N GLY A 479 -4.73 28.61 -7.48
CA GLY A 479 -5.56 29.47 -6.63
C GLY A 479 -7.02 29.43 -7.09
N GLU A 480 -7.95 29.78 -6.19
CA GLU A 480 -9.40 29.69 -6.50
C GLU A 480 -9.77 30.49 -7.74
N LYS A 481 -9.27 31.72 -7.88
CA LYS A 481 -9.52 32.54 -9.08
C LYS A 481 -8.91 31.93 -10.33
N SER A 482 -7.66 31.44 -10.26
CA SER A 482 -7.02 30.73 -11.37
C SER A 482 -7.79 29.49 -11.80
N PHE A 483 -8.41 28.80 -10.83
CA PHE A 483 -9.22 27.62 -11.10
C PHE A 483 -10.44 27.96 -11.96
N TYR A 484 -11.22 29.01 -11.60
CA TYR A 484 -12.39 29.41 -12.38
C TYR A 484 -12.02 30.01 -13.73
N ASP A 485 -10.94 30.85 -13.79
CA ASP A 485 -10.46 31.41 -15.05
C ASP A 485 -10.04 30.29 -16.03
N ALA A 486 -9.29 29.30 -15.55
CA ALA A 486 -8.90 28.17 -16.40
C ALA A 486 -10.08 27.34 -16.89
N LEU A 487 -11.12 27.14 -16.06
CA LEU A 487 -12.37 26.48 -16.50
C LEU A 487 -13.07 27.26 -17.61
N ASP A 488 -13.08 28.60 -17.55
CA ASP A 488 -13.72 29.44 -18.56
C ASP A 488 -12.90 29.48 -19.86
N ILE A 489 -11.57 29.53 -19.77
CA ILE A 489 -10.67 29.62 -20.92
C ILE A 489 -10.58 28.28 -21.67
N SER A 490 -10.51 27.16 -20.93
CA SER A 490 -10.30 25.84 -21.55
C SER A 490 -11.51 25.39 -22.37
N SER A 491 -11.28 24.96 -23.60
CA SER A 491 -12.29 24.32 -24.46
C SER A 491 -12.45 22.82 -24.18
N GLN A 492 -11.57 22.24 -23.38
CA GLN A 492 -11.55 20.83 -23.01
C GLN A 492 -11.81 20.62 -21.52
N PRO A 493 -12.20 19.42 -21.08
CA PRO A 493 -12.25 19.09 -19.67
C PRO A 493 -10.88 19.27 -18.99
N ILE A 494 -10.89 19.68 -17.73
CA ILE A 494 -9.72 19.95 -16.89
C ILE A 494 -9.62 18.87 -15.82
N VAL A 495 -8.43 18.64 -15.27
CA VAL A 495 -8.21 17.70 -14.18
C VAL A 495 -7.63 18.41 -12.94
N CYS A 496 -7.82 17.81 -11.78
CA CYS A 496 -6.99 18.01 -10.60
C CYS A 496 -6.34 16.67 -10.28
N SER A 497 -5.06 16.54 -10.61
CA SER A 497 -4.34 15.26 -10.55
C SER A 497 -4.18 14.73 -9.11
N HIS A 498 -4.17 15.65 -8.10
CA HIS A 498 -4.03 15.35 -6.67
C HIS A 498 -4.61 16.49 -5.81
N SER A 499 -5.91 16.39 -5.43
CA SER A 499 -6.60 17.44 -4.65
C SER A 499 -7.74 16.86 -3.82
N ASN A 500 -7.85 17.29 -2.55
CA ASN A 500 -8.84 16.82 -1.60
C ASN A 500 -10.00 17.81 -1.38
N SER A 501 -10.91 17.52 -0.45
CA SER A 501 -12.06 18.35 -0.11
C SER A 501 -11.74 19.35 0.99
N LYS A 502 -12.03 20.63 0.74
CA LYS A 502 -11.91 21.71 1.72
C LYS A 502 -12.93 21.60 2.84
N ALA A 503 -14.10 21.03 2.56
CA ALA A 503 -15.15 20.82 3.55
C ALA A 503 -14.71 19.86 4.68
N LEU A 504 -13.85 18.89 4.39
CA LEU A 504 -13.33 17.94 5.38
C LEU A 504 -12.00 18.39 6.00
N CYS A 505 -11.16 19.07 5.23
CA CYS A 505 -9.90 19.63 5.71
C CYS A 505 -9.68 21.02 5.08
N ASP A 506 -9.98 22.06 5.84
CA ASP A 506 -9.94 23.45 5.36
C ASP A 506 -8.49 23.95 5.30
N VAL A 507 -7.87 23.70 4.15
CA VAL A 507 -6.55 24.20 3.75
C VAL A 507 -6.61 24.78 2.33
N PRO A 508 -5.72 25.73 1.95
CA PRO A 508 -5.78 26.40 0.65
C PRO A 508 -5.70 25.46 -0.56
N ARG A 509 -5.03 24.32 -0.42
CA ARG A 509 -4.80 23.34 -1.49
C ARG A 509 -6.01 22.46 -1.80
N ASN A 510 -6.99 22.40 -0.90
CA ASN A 510 -8.18 21.60 -1.08
C ASN A 510 -9.27 22.37 -1.83
N LEU A 511 -10.05 21.62 -2.63
CA LEU A 511 -11.15 22.16 -3.43
C LEU A 511 -12.39 22.42 -2.58
N THR A 512 -13.04 23.56 -2.81
CA THR A 512 -14.38 23.81 -2.28
C THR A 512 -15.42 22.96 -3.01
N ASP A 513 -16.58 22.75 -2.39
CA ASP A 513 -17.68 22.03 -3.03
C ASP A 513 -18.15 22.71 -4.33
N ASP A 514 -18.07 24.05 -4.41
CA ASP A 514 -18.42 24.79 -5.62
C ASP A 514 -17.38 24.60 -6.73
N GLN A 515 -16.09 24.56 -6.40
CA GLN A 515 -15.05 24.19 -7.36
C GLN A 515 -15.26 22.75 -7.89
N MET A 516 -15.57 21.81 -7.01
CA MET A 516 -15.89 20.44 -7.38
C MET A 516 -17.08 20.35 -8.33
N ARG A 517 -18.19 21.05 -8.03
CA ARG A 517 -19.38 21.12 -8.92
C ARG A 517 -19.04 21.73 -10.28
N ALA A 518 -18.24 22.81 -10.29
CA ALA A 518 -17.84 23.47 -11.53
C ALA A 518 -16.95 22.56 -12.39
N LEU A 519 -16.00 21.84 -11.76
CA LEU A 519 -15.14 20.87 -12.45
C LEU A 519 -15.95 19.73 -13.07
N ALA A 520 -16.88 19.15 -12.31
CA ALA A 520 -17.77 18.08 -12.79
C ALA A 520 -18.65 18.55 -13.94
N LYS A 521 -19.24 19.77 -13.84
CA LYS A 521 -20.05 20.38 -14.91
C LYS A 521 -19.25 20.55 -16.21
N LYS A 522 -17.94 20.80 -16.13
CA LYS A 522 -17.02 20.89 -17.27
C LYS A 522 -16.63 19.51 -17.83
N GLY A 523 -17.03 18.41 -17.16
CA GLY A 523 -16.66 17.04 -17.51
C GLY A 523 -15.30 16.61 -16.97
N GLY A 524 -14.71 17.39 -16.08
CA GLY A 524 -13.40 17.13 -15.47
C GLY A 524 -13.41 16.05 -14.39
N VAL A 525 -12.27 15.84 -13.76
CA VAL A 525 -12.04 14.81 -12.70
C VAL A 525 -11.11 15.38 -11.63
N ALA A 526 -11.44 15.14 -10.35
CA ALA A 526 -10.56 15.39 -9.21
C ALA A 526 -10.07 14.07 -8.59
N HIS A 527 -8.80 14.00 -8.26
CA HIS A 527 -8.15 12.81 -7.71
C HIS A 527 -7.74 13.06 -6.27
N ILE A 528 -8.08 12.10 -5.39
CA ILE A 528 -7.79 12.16 -3.97
C ILE A 528 -6.30 11.91 -3.76
N THR A 529 -5.64 12.82 -3.03
CA THR A 529 -4.22 12.70 -2.66
C THR A 529 -4.04 12.14 -1.25
N MET A 530 -2.90 11.46 -1.04
CA MET A 530 -2.54 10.80 0.22
C MET A 530 -1.63 11.66 1.10
N TYR A 531 -1.51 12.96 0.81
CA TYR A 531 -0.78 13.87 1.70
C TYR A 531 -1.58 14.12 2.97
N HIS A 532 -0.99 13.76 4.13
CA HIS A 532 -1.70 13.79 5.41
C HIS A 532 -2.27 15.17 5.76
N GLY A 533 -1.53 16.26 5.48
CA GLY A 533 -1.96 17.63 5.78
C GLY A 533 -3.15 18.15 4.95
N PHE A 534 -3.55 17.44 3.89
CA PHE A 534 -4.75 17.75 3.09
C PHE A 534 -5.92 16.83 3.44
N LEU A 535 -5.67 15.74 4.16
CA LEU A 535 -6.69 14.82 4.64
C LEU A 535 -7.20 15.20 6.03
N LYS A 536 -6.29 15.68 6.90
CA LYS A 536 -6.63 15.93 8.30
C LYS A 536 -5.72 17.01 8.90
N LYS A 537 -6.32 17.95 9.67
CA LYS A 537 -5.54 19.02 10.34
C LYS A 537 -4.76 18.50 11.53
N ASP A 538 -5.35 17.61 12.31
CA ASP A 538 -4.82 17.13 13.57
C ASP A 538 -4.70 15.61 13.60
N GLY A 539 -3.58 15.10 14.12
CA GLY A 539 -3.32 13.68 14.27
C GLY A 539 -2.88 13.01 12.95
N GLU A 540 -2.68 11.72 13.00
CA GLU A 540 -2.23 10.91 11.87
C GLU A 540 -3.39 10.61 10.92
N ALA A 541 -3.21 10.92 9.63
CA ALA A 541 -4.15 10.53 8.60
C ALA A 541 -4.03 9.03 8.24
N THR A 542 -5.15 8.47 7.86
CA THR A 542 -5.28 7.05 7.55
C THR A 542 -6.01 6.84 6.22
N ILE A 543 -5.97 5.63 5.70
CA ILE A 543 -6.74 5.23 4.52
C ILE A 543 -8.25 5.53 4.69
N MET A 544 -8.76 5.55 5.94
CA MET A 544 -10.17 5.87 6.20
C MET A 544 -10.48 7.34 5.97
N ASP A 545 -9.52 8.23 6.26
CA ASP A 545 -9.65 9.66 5.97
C ASP A 545 -9.64 9.89 4.44
N ALA A 546 -8.78 9.22 3.70
CA ALA A 546 -8.76 9.27 2.23
C ALA A 546 -10.08 8.77 1.61
N ILE A 547 -10.64 7.68 2.13
CA ILE A 547 -11.96 7.18 1.72
C ILE A 547 -13.06 8.20 2.02
N ALA A 548 -13.03 8.88 3.17
CA ALA A 548 -14.02 9.91 3.50
C ALA A 548 -13.97 11.09 2.51
N HIS A 549 -12.76 11.52 2.11
CA HIS A 549 -12.58 12.53 1.07
C HIS A 549 -13.12 12.06 -0.30
N LEU A 550 -12.90 10.80 -0.66
CA LEU A 550 -13.43 10.22 -1.89
C LEU A 550 -14.98 10.20 -1.86
N GLU A 551 -15.57 9.73 -0.77
CA GLU A 551 -17.03 9.66 -0.60
C GLU A 551 -17.66 11.05 -0.66
N HIS A 552 -17.07 12.05 0.01
CA HIS A 552 -17.53 13.43 -0.08
C HIS A 552 -17.43 13.96 -1.53
N ALA A 553 -16.32 13.71 -2.23
CA ALA A 553 -16.18 14.13 -3.62
C ALA A 553 -17.21 13.44 -4.53
N ILE A 554 -17.53 12.16 -4.30
CA ILE A 554 -18.60 11.45 -5.02
C ILE A 554 -19.96 12.09 -4.76
N ASP A 555 -20.27 12.45 -3.52
CA ASP A 555 -21.53 13.10 -3.16
C ASP A 555 -21.70 14.46 -3.84
N ILE A 556 -20.63 15.22 -4.03
CA ILE A 556 -20.66 16.56 -4.65
C ILE A 556 -20.58 16.52 -6.17
N MET A 557 -19.72 15.66 -6.74
CA MET A 557 -19.36 15.63 -8.16
C MET A 557 -20.02 14.48 -8.94
N GLY A 558 -20.41 13.42 -8.23
CA GLY A 558 -20.78 12.15 -8.83
C GLY A 558 -19.60 11.24 -9.12
N ILE A 559 -19.88 9.94 -9.20
CA ILE A 559 -18.89 8.86 -9.37
C ILE A 559 -18.05 8.97 -10.66
N ASP A 560 -18.53 9.69 -11.67
CA ASP A 560 -17.86 9.85 -12.97
C ASP A 560 -16.75 10.92 -12.95
N HIS A 561 -16.54 11.60 -11.81
CA HIS A 561 -15.67 12.77 -11.70
C HIS A 561 -14.59 12.65 -10.62
N VAL A 562 -14.33 11.46 -10.11
CA VAL A 562 -13.38 11.20 -9.03
C VAL A 562 -12.35 10.15 -9.39
N GLY A 563 -11.20 10.17 -8.72
CA GLY A 563 -10.12 9.17 -8.91
C GLY A 563 -9.09 9.22 -7.80
N ILE A 564 -7.91 8.62 -8.04
CA ILE A 564 -6.80 8.52 -7.09
C ILE A 564 -5.54 9.09 -7.74
N GLY A 565 -4.88 10.02 -7.04
CA GLY A 565 -3.57 10.55 -7.38
C GLY A 565 -2.78 10.72 -6.10
N THR A 566 -1.94 9.73 -5.77
CA THR A 566 -1.43 9.54 -4.41
C THR A 566 -0.53 10.65 -3.91
N ASP A 567 0.20 11.31 -4.79
CA ASP A 567 1.26 12.25 -4.44
C ASP A 567 2.41 11.52 -3.68
N PHE A 568 2.58 10.23 -3.96
CA PHE A 568 3.69 9.46 -3.41
C PHE A 568 5.01 10.09 -3.83
N ASP A 569 5.95 10.13 -2.89
CA ASP A 569 7.24 10.78 -3.03
C ASP A 569 7.19 12.33 -3.05
N GLY A 570 6.01 12.95 -3.19
CA GLY A 570 5.74 14.38 -2.96
C GLY A 570 5.07 14.65 -1.59
N ASP A 571 5.49 13.93 -0.54
CA ASP A 571 4.94 13.91 0.82
C ASP A 571 3.64 13.09 1.00
N GLY A 572 3.10 12.46 -0.05
CA GLY A 572 1.94 11.57 0.04
C GLY A 572 2.31 10.26 0.71
N THR A 573 1.80 10.02 1.92
CA THR A 573 1.86 8.72 2.63
C THR A 573 0.93 8.76 3.83
N ILE A 574 0.16 7.69 4.04
CA ILE A 574 -0.78 7.57 5.16
C ILE A 574 -0.79 6.16 5.71
N ARG A 575 -1.21 6.01 6.96
CA ARG A 575 -1.34 4.68 7.55
C ARG A 575 -2.44 3.86 6.85
N GLY A 576 -2.06 2.66 6.39
CA GLY A 576 -2.92 1.75 5.60
C GLY A 576 -2.84 1.96 4.09
N LEU A 577 -2.09 2.98 3.64
CA LEU A 577 -1.69 3.22 2.26
C LEU A 577 -0.37 3.99 2.26
N ALA A 578 0.69 3.31 2.71
CA ALA A 578 1.99 3.93 2.96
C ALA A 578 2.88 4.02 1.71
N ASP A 579 2.73 3.11 0.77
CA ASP A 579 3.44 3.09 -0.52
C ASP A 579 2.66 2.29 -1.57
N ALA A 580 3.18 2.21 -2.78
CA ALA A 580 2.51 1.56 -3.91
C ALA A 580 2.21 0.06 -3.69
N SER A 581 2.88 -0.62 -2.76
CA SER A 581 2.59 -2.02 -2.42
C SER A 581 1.26 -2.19 -1.67
N GLU A 582 0.72 -1.11 -1.13
CA GLU A 582 -0.53 -1.11 -0.34
C GLU A 582 -1.76 -0.67 -1.13
N MET A 583 -1.63 -0.35 -2.41
CA MET A 583 -2.72 0.20 -3.23
C MET A 583 -3.96 -0.72 -3.30
N ILE A 584 -3.79 -2.04 -3.26
CA ILE A 584 -4.93 -2.98 -3.20
C ILE A 584 -5.79 -2.79 -1.95
N ASN A 585 -5.24 -2.22 -0.85
CA ASN A 585 -5.99 -1.94 0.37
C ASN A 585 -7.10 -0.91 0.13
N PHE A 586 -6.89 0.05 -0.78
CA PHE A 586 -7.91 1.01 -1.16
C PHE A 586 -9.13 0.29 -1.80
N THR A 587 -8.87 -0.64 -2.72
CA THR A 587 -9.92 -1.48 -3.32
C THR A 587 -10.65 -2.32 -2.27
N LEU A 588 -9.94 -2.88 -1.29
CA LEU A 588 -10.56 -3.62 -0.19
C LEU A 588 -11.52 -2.73 0.62
N GLN A 589 -11.18 -1.45 0.83
CA GLN A 589 -12.09 -0.52 1.51
C GLN A 589 -13.33 -0.19 0.66
N LEU A 590 -13.19 -0.05 -0.66
CA LEU A 590 -14.31 0.17 -1.57
C LEU A 590 -15.25 -1.05 -1.61
N LEU A 591 -14.70 -2.26 -1.69
CA LEU A 591 -15.47 -3.50 -1.66
C LEU A 591 -16.25 -3.67 -0.34
N ARG A 592 -15.64 -3.35 0.80
CA ARG A 592 -16.31 -3.36 2.12
C ARG A 592 -17.50 -2.40 2.19
N ARG A 593 -17.44 -1.31 1.44
CA ARG A 593 -18.51 -0.30 1.27
C ARG A 593 -19.50 -0.63 0.16
N LYS A 594 -19.33 -1.82 -0.46
CA LYS A 594 -20.22 -2.34 -1.50
C LYS A 594 -20.25 -1.50 -2.79
N TYR A 595 -19.16 -0.79 -3.10
CA TYR A 595 -19.00 -0.21 -4.42
C TYR A 595 -19.03 -1.31 -5.48
N SER A 596 -19.71 -1.04 -6.60
CA SER A 596 -19.75 -1.98 -7.71
C SER A 596 -18.39 -2.05 -8.42
N GLU A 597 -18.13 -3.15 -9.13
CA GLU A 597 -16.92 -3.29 -9.95
C GLU A 597 -16.77 -2.14 -10.94
N ARG A 598 -17.89 -1.69 -11.54
CA ARG A 598 -17.92 -0.56 -12.46
C ARG A 598 -17.54 0.77 -11.79
N ASP A 599 -17.97 0.99 -10.55
CA ASP A 599 -17.62 2.21 -9.82
C ASP A 599 -16.13 2.20 -9.45
N ILE A 600 -15.62 1.04 -9.04
CA ILE A 600 -14.19 0.84 -8.73
C ILE A 600 -13.33 1.04 -9.99
N GLU A 601 -13.76 0.56 -11.15
CA GLU A 601 -13.10 0.80 -12.45
C GLU A 601 -13.02 2.29 -12.77
N LYS A 602 -14.11 3.04 -12.57
CA LYS A 602 -14.15 4.49 -12.78
C LYS A 602 -13.14 5.21 -11.89
N ILE A 603 -13.12 4.88 -10.58
CA ILE A 603 -12.23 5.48 -9.58
C ILE A 603 -10.76 5.21 -9.93
N TRP A 604 -10.41 3.97 -10.30
CA TRP A 604 -9.01 3.58 -10.56
C TRP A 604 -8.42 4.13 -11.85
N GLY A 605 -9.22 4.41 -12.86
CA GLY A 605 -8.65 4.89 -14.11
C GLY A 605 -9.69 5.31 -15.14
N GLY A 606 -10.90 4.72 -15.13
CA GLY A 606 -11.91 4.96 -16.16
C GLY A 606 -12.27 6.43 -16.35
N ASN A 607 -12.40 7.19 -15.26
CA ASN A 607 -12.70 8.62 -15.30
C ASN A 607 -11.55 9.45 -15.88
N TRP A 608 -10.30 9.15 -15.48
CA TRP A 608 -9.11 9.79 -16.05
C TRP A 608 -8.99 9.52 -17.55
N LEU A 609 -9.12 8.25 -17.95
CA LEU A 609 -9.00 7.84 -19.35
C LEU A 609 -10.07 8.47 -20.24
N ARG A 610 -11.29 8.67 -19.71
CA ARG A 610 -12.36 9.41 -20.41
C ARG A 610 -11.93 10.85 -20.70
N VAL A 611 -11.36 11.54 -19.73
CA VAL A 611 -10.87 12.92 -19.91
C VAL A 611 -9.67 12.94 -20.85
N MET A 612 -8.69 12.07 -20.63
CA MET A 612 -7.50 11.96 -21.48
C MET A 612 -7.85 11.69 -22.95
N ALA A 613 -8.74 10.73 -23.21
CA ALA A 613 -9.21 10.43 -24.56
C ALA A 613 -9.91 11.63 -25.21
N ARG A 614 -10.75 12.35 -24.44
CA ARG A 614 -11.43 13.55 -24.95
C ARG A 614 -10.46 14.66 -25.29
N VAL A 615 -9.49 14.93 -24.42
CA VAL A 615 -8.47 15.98 -24.65
C VAL A 615 -7.56 15.61 -25.82
N GLN A 616 -7.17 14.35 -25.93
CA GLN A 616 -6.30 13.89 -27.03
C GLN A 616 -7.01 13.74 -28.38
N SER A 617 -8.34 13.74 -28.42
CA SER A 617 -9.11 13.61 -29.68
C SER A 617 -8.92 14.78 -30.66
N VAL A 618 -8.21 15.83 -30.25
CA VAL A 618 -7.90 17.02 -31.08
C VAL A 618 -6.52 16.94 -31.76
N ARG A 619 -5.70 15.91 -31.41
CA ARG A 619 -4.37 15.67 -32.01
C ARG A 619 -4.45 15.20 -33.42
#